data_72a197cf43c452924f8ae3eedc74b70e
#
_entry.id   72a197cf43c452924f8ae3eedc74b70e
#
_cell.length_a   1.000
_cell.length_b   1.000
_cell.length_c   1.000
_cell.angle_alpha   90.00
_cell.angle_beta   90.00
_cell.angle_gamma   90.00
#
_symmetry.space_group_name_H-M   'P 1'
#
loop_
_entity.id
_entity.type
_entity.pdbx_description
1 polymer ?
#
loop_
_entity_poly.entity_id
_entity_poly.type
_entity_poly.pdbx_seq_one_letter_code
_entity_poly.pdbx_strand_id
1 'polypeptide(L)'
;DRGGEYKQLTVDPAWADLPDDPRAANSDPAFINEVVRTINAQDGDQLPVSAFKGREDGTWMQGTAYYEKRGVATFVPEWNMDNCIQCNQCAYVCPHAAIRPFVLDEEEQKGANFPQLKAQGKMFAGMNFRIQVDVLDCTGCSNCVDVCPGKKGEKALGMKHLETQMDQVPNWNYCVDHVKTKQHLVDTKANAKNSQFATPLFEFSGACAGCGETPYVKLVTQLYGDREMVANATGCSSIYSGSVPSTPYTKNDMGRGPAWANSLFEDFCEFGLGMELANEKMRER
;
A
#
# COMPACT_ATOMS: atom_id res chain seq x y z
N ASP A 1 31.16 -5.21 -8.75
CA ASP A 1 32.13 -6.24 -9.13
C ASP A 1 33.46 -5.57 -9.47
N ARG A 2 34.48 -5.83 -8.68
CA ARG A 2 35.85 -5.26 -8.86
C ARG A 2 36.84 -6.34 -9.35
N GLY A 3 36.47 -7.04 -10.42
CA GLY A 3 37.43 -7.92 -11.10
C GLY A 3 37.90 -9.13 -10.28
N GLY A 4 37.00 -9.78 -9.54
CA GLY A 4 37.28 -11.00 -8.79
C GLY A 4 37.65 -10.79 -7.31
N GLU A 5 37.59 -9.57 -6.81
CA GLU A 5 37.65 -9.33 -5.36
C GLU A 5 36.41 -9.91 -4.69
N TYR A 6 36.57 -10.78 -3.71
CA TYR A 6 35.51 -11.34 -2.90
C TYR A 6 35.87 -11.33 -1.42
N LYS A 7 34.84 -11.28 -0.59
CA LYS A 7 34.97 -11.42 0.86
C LYS A 7 34.43 -12.77 1.28
N GLN A 8 35.28 -13.61 1.87
CA GLN A 8 34.83 -14.85 2.46
C GLN A 8 34.22 -14.55 3.84
N LEU A 9 33.00 -14.99 4.05
CA LEU A 9 32.32 -14.90 5.34
C LEU A 9 32.27 -16.29 5.96
N THR A 10 32.57 -16.35 7.26
CA THR A 10 32.38 -17.58 8.03
C THR A 10 30.95 -17.56 8.58
N VAL A 11 30.14 -18.53 8.17
CA VAL A 11 28.79 -18.73 8.68
C VAL A 11 28.90 -19.64 9.90
N ASP A 12 28.27 -19.26 11.00
CA ASP A 12 28.20 -20.09 12.21
C ASP A 12 27.38 -21.35 11.90
N PRO A 13 27.96 -22.56 12.06
CA PRO A 13 27.20 -23.79 11.82
C PRO A 13 25.93 -23.92 12.66
N ALA A 14 25.88 -23.30 13.84
CA ALA A 14 24.72 -23.30 14.71
C ALA A 14 23.48 -22.62 14.08
N TRP A 15 23.65 -21.83 13.02
CA TRP A 15 22.51 -21.25 12.31
C TRP A 15 21.64 -22.27 11.58
N ALA A 16 22.20 -23.44 11.26
CA ALA A 16 21.43 -24.54 10.66
C ALA A 16 20.45 -25.18 11.65
N ASP A 17 20.71 -25.03 12.94
CA ASP A 17 19.91 -25.61 14.02
C ASP A 17 18.97 -24.58 14.68
N LEU A 18 18.93 -23.35 14.17
CA LEU A 18 17.98 -22.36 14.66
C LEU A 18 16.54 -22.87 14.38
N PRO A 19 15.65 -22.78 15.39
CA PRO A 19 14.25 -23.12 15.15
C PRO A 19 13.68 -22.16 14.10
N ASP A 20 12.86 -22.70 13.22
CA ASP A 20 12.05 -21.88 12.33
C ASP A 20 11.27 -20.89 13.18
N ASP A 21 11.22 -19.63 12.73
CA ASP A 21 10.42 -18.61 13.40
C ASP A 21 8.96 -19.07 13.41
N PRO A 22 8.37 -19.37 14.58
CA PRO A 22 7.02 -19.89 14.62
C PRO A 22 6.11 -18.82 14.03
N ARG A 23 5.53 -19.10 12.87
CA ARG A 23 4.53 -18.21 12.27
C ARG A 23 3.43 -18.04 13.29
N ALA A 24 3.43 -16.89 13.97
CA ALA A 24 2.46 -16.60 15.00
C ALA A 24 1.07 -16.75 14.41
N ALA A 25 0.23 -17.57 15.03
CA ALA A 25 -1.19 -17.60 14.73
C ALA A 25 -1.71 -16.16 14.93
N ASN A 26 -2.25 -15.59 13.88
CA ASN A 26 -2.77 -14.22 13.90
C ASN A 26 -4.26 -14.23 13.51
N SER A 27 -4.91 -13.09 13.71
CA SER A 27 -6.32 -12.89 13.42
C SER A 27 -6.62 -12.63 11.94
N ASP A 28 -5.64 -12.82 11.04
CA ASP A 28 -5.84 -12.60 9.61
C ASP A 28 -6.85 -13.59 9.01
N PRO A 29 -7.52 -13.24 7.92
CA PRO A 29 -8.48 -14.12 7.28
C PRO A 29 -7.92 -15.52 6.99
N ALA A 30 -8.75 -16.56 7.11
CA ALA A 30 -8.34 -17.94 6.87
C ALA A 30 -7.64 -18.13 5.52
N PHE A 31 -8.15 -17.49 4.46
CA PHE A 31 -7.53 -17.54 3.13
C PHE A 31 -6.08 -17.02 3.12
N ILE A 32 -5.81 -15.96 3.89
CA ILE A 32 -4.45 -15.41 4.03
C ILE A 32 -3.55 -16.43 4.75
N ASN A 33 -4.01 -16.97 5.86
CA ASN A 33 -3.20 -17.90 6.67
C ASN A 33 -2.96 -19.23 5.97
N GLU A 34 -4.00 -19.80 5.33
CA GLU A 34 -3.96 -21.14 4.79
C GLU A 34 -3.43 -21.20 3.35
N VAL A 35 -3.73 -20.21 2.52
CA VAL A 35 -3.37 -20.21 1.10
C VAL A 35 -2.26 -19.24 0.79
N VAL A 36 -2.46 -17.95 1.06
CA VAL A 36 -1.52 -16.89 0.66
C VAL A 36 -0.15 -17.09 1.30
N ARG A 37 -0.11 -17.34 2.61
CA ARG A 37 1.16 -17.57 3.33
C ARG A 37 1.85 -18.86 2.93
N THR A 38 1.09 -19.92 2.64
CA THR A 38 1.65 -21.18 2.15
C THR A 38 2.34 -20.99 0.80
N ILE A 39 1.70 -20.24 -0.12
CA ILE A 39 2.30 -19.93 -1.42
C ILE A 39 3.54 -19.04 -1.24
N ASN A 40 3.46 -18.00 -0.40
CA ASN A 40 4.60 -17.10 -0.14
C ASN A 40 5.78 -17.81 0.53
N ALA A 41 5.53 -18.88 1.26
CA ALA A 41 6.58 -19.75 1.82
C ALA A 41 7.18 -20.71 0.80
N GLN A 42 6.73 -20.68 -0.46
CA GLN A 42 7.11 -21.63 -1.53
C GLN A 42 6.65 -23.07 -1.28
N ASP A 43 5.67 -23.27 -0.40
CA ASP A 43 5.06 -24.55 -0.06
C ASP A 43 3.73 -24.78 -0.80
N GLY A 44 3.48 -24.04 -1.88
CA GLY A 44 2.22 -24.09 -2.62
C GLY A 44 1.84 -25.49 -3.14
N ASP A 45 2.82 -26.34 -3.41
CA ASP A 45 2.61 -27.74 -3.84
C ASP A 45 1.92 -28.62 -2.75
N GLN A 46 1.92 -28.19 -1.51
CA GLN A 46 1.22 -28.86 -0.41
C GLN A 46 -0.28 -28.55 -0.39
N LEU A 47 -0.71 -27.51 -1.13
CA LEU A 47 -2.11 -27.13 -1.17
C LEU A 47 -2.92 -28.11 -2.02
N PRO A 48 -4.01 -28.68 -1.48
CA PRO A 48 -4.91 -29.50 -2.29
C PRO A 48 -5.67 -28.62 -3.31
N VAL A 49 -6.08 -29.19 -4.44
CA VAL A 49 -6.89 -28.48 -5.45
C VAL A 49 -8.14 -27.85 -4.82
N SER A 50 -8.71 -28.49 -3.79
CA SER A 50 -9.87 -27.95 -3.06
C SER A 50 -9.62 -26.63 -2.32
N ALA A 51 -8.37 -26.23 -2.07
CA ALA A 51 -8.03 -24.93 -1.50
C ALA A 51 -8.44 -23.76 -2.42
N PHE A 52 -8.59 -24.04 -3.73
CA PHE A 52 -9.01 -23.08 -4.76
C PHE A 52 -10.49 -23.17 -5.12
N LYS A 53 -11.28 -23.93 -4.36
CA LYS A 53 -12.73 -24.03 -4.59
C LYS A 53 -13.40 -22.66 -4.50
N GLY A 54 -14.25 -22.34 -5.51
CA GLY A 54 -14.91 -21.05 -5.65
C GLY A 54 -14.05 -19.99 -6.33
N ARG A 55 -12.93 -20.41 -6.94
CA ARG A 55 -11.99 -19.57 -7.71
C ARG A 55 -11.67 -20.15 -9.08
N GLU A 56 -12.52 -21.03 -9.55
CA GLU A 56 -12.39 -21.76 -10.82
C GLU A 56 -12.46 -20.84 -12.03
N ASP A 57 -13.04 -19.65 -11.84
CA ASP A 57 -13.14 -18.58 -12.83
C ASP A 57 -11.90 -17.64 -12.87
N GLY A 58 -10.87 -17.94 -12.04
CA GLY A 58 -9.66 -17.13 -11.93
C GLY A 58 -9.78 -15.90 -11.01
N THR A 59 -10.89 -15.76 -10.27
CA THR A 59 -11.01 -14.69 -9.28
C THR A 59 -10.04 -14.89 -8.11
N TRP A 60 -9.53 -13.78 -7.57
CA TRP A 60 -8.63 -13.77 -6.44
C TRP A 60 -9.06 -12.76 -5.38
N MET A 61 -8.65 -12.97 -4.13
CA MET A 61 -8.93 -12.04 -3.05
C MET A 61 -8.16 -10.72 -3.28
N GLN A 62 -8.85 -9.60 -3.29
CA GLN A 62 -8.22 -8.28 -3.36
C GLN A 62 -7.58 -7.90 -2.02
N GLY A 63 -6.52 -7.09 -2.06
CA GLY A 63 -5.86 -6.53 -0.88
C GLY A 63 -4.97 -7.51 -0.13
N THR A 64 -4.57 -8.64 -0.73
CA THR A 64 -3.69 -9.61 -0.06
C THR A 64 -2.31 -9.05 0.23
N ALA A 65 -1.83 -8.07 -0.54
CA ALA A 65 -0.56 -7.37 -0.31
C ALA A 65 -0.49 -6.70 1.07
N TYR A 66 -1.61 -6.28 1.64
CA TYR A 66 -1.69 -5.68 2.97
C TYR A 66 -1.11 -6.57 4.08
N TYR A 67 -1.22 -7.89 3.93
CA TYR A 67 -0.83 -8.88 4.93
C TYR A 67 0.61 -9.36 4.82
N GLU A 68 1.37 -8.89 3.83
CA GLU A 68 2.74 -9.38 3.61
C GLU A 68 3.76 -8.78 4.57
N LYS A 69 3.67 -7.48 4.85
CA LYS A 69 4.55 -6.77 5.81
C LYS A 69 6.03 -7.15 5.65
N ARG A 70 6.58 -6.89 4.46
CA ARG A 70 7.88 -7.41 4.00
C ARG A 70 9.08 -6.89 4.78
N GLY A 71 9.02 -5.65 5.30
CA GLY A 71 10.09 -5.05 6.10
C GLY A 71 11.43 -4.90 5.36
N VAL A 72 11.39 -4.65 4.05
CA VAL A 72 12.59 -4.68 3.18
C VAL A 72 13.48 -3.43 3.26
N ALA A 73 12.97 -2.33 3.80
CA ALA A 73 13.70 -1.08 3.85
C ALA A 73 14.69 -1.04 5.02
N THR A 74 15.95 -0.70 4.75
CA THR A 74 16.92 -0.42 5.82
C THR A 74 16.64 0.90 6.53
N PHE A 75 16.15 1.90 5.75
CA PHE A 75 15.79 3.22 6.26
C PHE A 75 14.36 3.55 5.87
N VAL A 76 13.61 4.11 6.80
CA VAL A 76 12.22 4.54 6.62
C VAL A 76 12.03 5.98 7.10
N PRO A 77 11.02 6.71 6.62
CA PRO A 77 10.83 8.10 7.03
C PRO A 77 10.25 8.19 8.44
N GLU A 78 10.88 9.03 9.26
CA GLU A 78 10.35 9.55 10.52
C GLU A 78 9.67 10.89 10.26
N TRP A 79 8.51 11.13 10.87
CA TRP A 79 7.76 12.37 10.73
C TRP A 79 7.99 13.32 11.90
N ASN A 80 8.48 14.53 11.60
CA ASN A 80 8.56 15.64 12.52
C ASN A 80 7.37 16.58 12.31
N MET A 81 6.47 16.63 13.29
CA MET A 81 5.24 17.42 13.22
C MET A 81 5.51 18.93 13.17
N ASP A 82 6.56 19.43 13.83
CA ASP A 82 6.83 20.87 13.97
C ASP A 82 7.17 21.51 12.63
N ASN A 83 7.76 20.74 11.73
CA ASN A 83 8.15 21.17 10.39
C ASN A 83 7.09 20.85 9.32
N CYS A 84 6.00 20.17 9.68
CA CYS A 84 4.98 19.74 8.72
C CYS A 84 4.01 20.88 8.38
N ILE A 85 3.84 21.18 7.09
CA ILE A 85 2.88 22.16 6.57
C ILE A 85 1.59 21.52 6.03
N GLN A 86 1.39 20.21 6.22
CA GLN A 86 0.21 19.44 5.81
C GLN A 86 -0.09 19.54 4.30
N CYS A 87 0.93 19.52 3.46
CA CYS A 87 0.78 19.62 2.00
C CYS A 87 0.46 18.30 1.30
N ASN A 88 0.62 17.17 1.98
CA ASN A 88 0.40 15.78 1.50
C ASN A 88 1.27 15.36 0.30
N GLN A 89 2.31 16.12 -0.07
CA GLN A 89 3.19 15.76 -1.19
C GLN A 89 3.89 14.41 -0.96
N CYS A 90 4.25 14.11 0.29
CA CYS A 90 4.85 12.83 0.67
C CYS A 90 3.93 11.63 0.36
N ALA A 91 2.64 11.76 0.66
CA ALA A 91 1.66 10.74 0.33
C ALA A 91 1.42 10.66 -1.18
N TYR A 92 1.39 11.82 -1.86
CA TYR A 92 1.15 11.90 -3.29
C TYR A 92 2.18 11.14 -4.12
N VAL A 93 3.47 11.27 -3.79
CA VAL A 93 4.57 10.63 -4.55
C VAL A 93 4.89 9.21 -4.10
N CYS A 94 4.28 8.71 -3.01
CA CYS A 94 4.60 7.38 -2.51
C CYS A 94 4.11 6.29 -3.48
N PRO A 95 5.03 5.43 -4.00
CA PRO A 95 4.66 4.39 -4.95
C PRO A 95 3.82 3.27 -4.35
N HIS A 96 3.91 3.09 -3.02
CA HIS A 96 3.33 1.94 -2.32
C HIS A 96 2.19 2.30 -1.37
N ALA A 97 1.74 3.58 -1.36
CA ALA A 97 0.75 4.07 -0.40
C ALA A 97 1.13 3.82 1.08
N ALA A 98 2.42 3.65 1.37
CA ALA A 98 2.95 3.36 2.71
C ALA A 98 3.09 4.59 3.60
N ILE A 99 2.85 5.79 3.11
CA ILE A 99 2.79 7.04 3.89
C ILE A 99 1.49 7.75 3.56
N ARG A 100 0.70 8.05 4.59
CA ARG A 100 -0.66 8.60 4.42
C ARG A 100 -0.96 9.72 5.41
N PRO A 101 -1.77 10.73 5.02
CA PRO A 101 -2.36 11.67 5.94
C PRO A 101 -3.60 11.06 6.61
N PHE A 102 -3.68 11.21 7.92
CA PHE A 102 -4.86 10.88 8.70
C PHE A 102 -5.40 12.14 9.37
N VAL A 103 -6.72 12.27 9.36
CA VAL A 103 -7.44 13.34 10.05
C VAL A 103 -8.33 12.68 11.09
N LEU A 104 -8.05 12.97 12.36
CA LEU A 104 -8.69 12.35 13.51
C LEU A 104 -9.75 13.30 14.08
N ASP A 105 -10.97 12.83 14.21
CA ASP A 105 -12.00 13.54 14.97
C ASP A 105 -11.80 13.39 16.48
N GLU A 106 -12.66 14.01 17.28
CA GLU A 106 -12.51 14.08 18.73
C GLU A 106 -12.52 12.70 19.40
N GLU A 107 -13.33 11.75 18.91
CA GLU A 107 -13.38 10.38 19.45
C GLU A 107 -12.12 9.59 19.06
N GLU A 108 -11.69 9.71 17.81
CA GLU A 108 -10.51 9.04 17.29
C GLU A 108 -9.22 9.55 17.96
N GLN A 109 -9.19 10.80 18.42
CA GLN A 109 -8.06 11.36 19.17
C GLN A 109 -7.88 10.72 20.56
N LYS A 110 -8.93 10.26 21.21
CA LYS A 110 -8.87 9.72 22.59
C LYS A 110 -7.99 8.48 22.71
N GLY A 111 -7.96 7.63 21.68
CA GLY A 111 -7.14 6.42 21.63
C GLY A 111 -5.78 6.59 20.97
N ALA A 112 -5.50 7.74 20.39
CA ALA A 112 -4.32 8.01 19.60
C ALA A 112 -3.14 8.48 20.47
N ASN A 113 -2.33 7.55 20.95
CA ASN A 113 -1.17 7.81 21.82
C ASN A 113 0.11 8.20 21.05
N PHE A 114 -0.01 9.04 20.03
CA PHE A 114 1.08 9.49 19.19
C PHE A 114 0.97 10.99 18.86
N PRO A 115 2.07 11.66 18.45
CA PRO A 115 2.06 13.08 18.12
C PRO A 115 1.08 13.44 17.00
N GLN A 116 0.36 14.56 17.16
CA GLN A 116 -0.65 15.05 16.22
C GLN A 116 -0.59 16.57 16.14
N LEU A 117 -0.98 17.15 14.98
CA LEU A 117 -1.16 18.59 14.78
C LEU A 117 -2.63 18.94 14.70
N LYS A 118 -2.99 20.19 14.94
CA LYS A 118 -4.30 20.70 14.50
C LYS A 118 -4.42 20.62 12.98
N ALA A 119 -5.49 20.02 12.49
CA ALA A 119 -5.74 19.94 11.05
C ALA A 119 -6.00 21.32 10.46
N GLN A 120 -5.42 21.60 9.29
CA GLN A 120 -5.58 22.87 8.59
C GLN A 120 -6.79 22.83 7.64
N GLY A 121 -7.57 23.89 7.67
CA GLY A 121 -8.76 24.06 6.83
C GLY A 121 -10.05 24.10 7.64
N LYS A 122 -10.99 24.94 7.21
CA LYS A 122 -12.29 25.10 7.92
C LYS A 122 -13.10 23.80 7.99
N MET A 123 -12.96 22.93 6.98
CA MET A 123 -13.62 21.64 6.91
C MET A 123 -13.15 20.64 7.97
N PHE A 124 -11.96 20.85 8.54
CA PHE A 124 -11.36 20.01 9.58
C PHE A 124 -11.36 20.68 10.97
N ALA A 125 -12.26 21.65 11.20
CA ALA A 125 -12.32 22.35 12.46
C ALA A 125 -12.53 21.37 13.63
N GLY A 126 -11.71 21.46 14.68
CA GLY A 126 -11.75 20.57 15.85
C GLY A 126 -11.02 19.22 15.65
N MET A 127 -10.53 18.94 14.46
CA MET A 127 -9.81 17.68 14.15
C MET A 127 -8.29 17.87 14.24
N ASN A 128 -7.60 16.75 14.42
CA ASN A 128 -6.15 16.68 14.38
C ASN A 128 -5.67 15.95 13.12
N PHE A 129 -4.43 16.25 12.74
CA PHE A 129 -3.77 15.73 11.55
C PHE A 129 -2.50 14.99 11.93
N ARG A 130 -2.23 13.89 11.22
CA ARG A 130 -0.97 13.15 11.28
C ARG A 130 -0.57 12.63 9.91
N ILE A 131 0.73 12.64 9.63
CA ILE A 131 1.34 11.78 8.61
C ILE A 131 1.80 10.51 9.31
N GLN A 132 1.31 9.37 8.87
CA GLN A 132 1.73 8.07 9.39
C GLN A 132 2.35 7.23 8.30
N VAL A 133 3.39 6.49 8.65
CA VAL A 133 4.13 5.58 7.77
C VAL A 133 3.86 4.15 8.19
N ASP A 134 3.57 3.29 7.20
CA ASP A 134 3.70 1.84 7.34
C ASP A 134 5.16 1.47 7.07
N VAL A 135 5.91 1.30 8.13
CA VAL A 135 7.36 1.08 8.03
C VAL A 135 7.70 -0.31 7.49
N LEU A 136 6.78 -1.29 7.62
CA LEU A 136 6.97 -2.65 7.11
C LEU A 136 6.64 -2.78 5.62
N ASP A 137 5.83 -1.88 5.08
CA ASP A 137 5.50 -1.82 3.64
C ASP A 137 6.24 -0.69 2.92
N CYS A 138 7.01 0.12 3.65
CA CYS A 138 7.89 1.12 3.06
C CYS A 138 9.07 0.44 2.36
N THR A 139 9.41 0.88 1.15
CA THR A 139 10.56 0.37 0.37
C THR A 139 11.83 1.22 0.51
N GLY A 140 11.81 2.27 1.33
CA GLY A 140 12.99 3.09 1.65
C GLY A 140 13.48 3.99 0.49
N CYS A 141 12.66 4.29 -0.50
CA CYS A 141 13.07 5.02 -1.71
C CYS A 141 13.38 6.51 -1.52
N SER A 142 13.08 7.08 -0.36
CA SER A 142 13.25 8.49 0.01
C SER A 142 12.44 9.54 -0.77
N ASN A 143 11.67 9.20 -1.79
CA ASN A 143 10.88 10.17 -2.59
C ASN A 143 10.06 11.15 -1.73
N CYS A 144 9.44 10.66 -0.65
CA CYS A 144 8.65 11.48 0.26
C CYS A 144 9.49 12.52 1.03
N VAL A 145 10.74 12.19 1.34
CA VAL A 145 11.69 13.11 1.98
C VAL A 145 12.18 14.14 0.97
N ASP A 146 12.47 13.70 -0.27
CA ASP A 146 13.02 14.58 -1.31
C ASP A 146 12.04 15.69 -1.69
N VAL A 147 10.76 15.37 -1.85
CA VAL A 147 9.70 16.36 -2.19
C VAL A 147 9.19 17.17 -1.00
N CYS A 148 9.58 16.82 0.23
CA CYS A 148 9.10 17.51 1.41
C CYS A 148 9.62 18.95 1.48
N PRO A 149 8.76 19.97 1.35
CA PRO A 149 9.21 21.36 1.42
C PRO A 149 9.51 21.79 2.86
N GLY A 150 8.89 21.13 3.82
CA GLY A 150 9.00 21.48 5.23
C GLY A 150 8.55 22.90 5.55
N LYS A 151 8.97 23.38 6.72
CA LYS A 151 8.70 24.72 7.21
C LYS A 151 9.99 25.53 7.25
N LYS A 152 10.05 26.66 6.57
CA LYS A 152 11.25 27.51 6.47
C LYS A 152 12.48 26.76 5.93
N GLY A 153 12.30 25.78 5.07
CA GLY A 153 13.38 24.97 4.49
C GLY A 153 13.77 23.74 5.32
N GLU A 154 13.25 23.59 6.54
CA GLU A 154 13.49 22.41 7.38
C GLU A 154 12.46 21.32 7.06
N LYS A 155 12.92 20.19 6.54
CA LYS A 155 12.06 19.07 6.15
C LYS A 155 11.31 18.49 7.34
N ALA A 156 10.06 18.09 7.10
CA ALA A 156 9.23 17.38 8.08
C ALA A 156 9.44 15.86 8.07
N LEU A 157 10.24 15.36 7.14
CA LEU A 157 10.57 13.95 7.03
C LEU A 157 12.08 13.77 6.96
N GLY A 158 12.58 12.75 7.67
CA GLY A 158 13.98 12.34 7.63
C GLY A 158 14.07 10.81 7.64
N MET A 159 15.04 10.24 6.90
CA MET A 159 15.23 8.80 6.88
C MET A 159 15.93 8.33 8.14
N LYS A 160 15.42 7.29 8.78
CA LYS A 160 15.94 6.65 9.99
C LYS A 160 16.02 5.14 9.79
N HIS A 161 16.91 4.48 10.51
CA HIS A 161 16.97 3.01 10.50
C HIS A 161 15.62 2.40 10.90
N LEU A 162 15.17 1.40 10.16
CA LEU A 162 13.89 0.71 10.40
C LEU A 162 13.74 0.27 11.86
N GLU A 163 14.79 -0.32 12.43
CA GLU A 163 14.79 -0.82 13.80
C GLU A 163 14.44 0.25 14.85
N THR A 164 14.77 1.52 14.57
CA THR A 164 14.48 2.66 15.47
C THR A 164 13.05 3.20 15.26
N GLN A 165 12.31 2.69 14.29
CA GLN A 165 10.99 3.18 13.88
C GLN A 165 9.88 2.14 14.04
N MET A 166 10.16 1.03 14.74
CA MET A 166 9.19 -0.05 14.94
C MET A 166 7.99 0.36 15.80
N ASP A 167 8.11 1.43 16.57
CA ASP A 167 7.00 2.06 17.30
C ASP A 167 5.93 2.66 16.38
N GLN A 168 6.25 2.89 15.12
CA GLN A 168 5.27 3.33 14.12
C GLN A 168 4.30 2.21 13.71
N VAL A 169 4.63 0.93 13.91
CA VAL A 169 3.75 -0.20 13.55
C VAL A 169 2.41 -0.15 14.30
N PRO A 170 2.37 -0.09 15.64
CA PRO A 170 1.11 0.04 16.36
C PRO A 170 0.37 1.36 16.04
N ASN A 171 1.11 2.44 15.74
CA ASN A 171 0.51 3.71 15.35
C ASN A 171 -0.18 3.61 13.98
N TRP A 172 0.43 2.91 13.03
CA TRP A 172 -0.15 2.62 11.74
C TRP A 172 -1.42 1.79 11.87
N ASN A 173 -1.36 0.69 12.62
CA ASN A 173 -2.51 -0.19 12.86
C ASN A 173 -3.67 0.60 13.47
N TYR A 174 -3.40 1.43 14.48
CA TYR A 174 -4.43 2.31 15.05
C TYR A 174 -5.06 3.21 14.00
N CYS A 175 -4.25 3.85 13.16
CA CYS A 175 -4.74 4.77 12.13
C CYS A 175 -5.62 4.06 11.09
N VAL A 176 -5.28 2.84 10.70
CA VAL A 176 -6.04 2.07 9.69
C VAL A 176 -7.31 1.48 10.30
N ASP A 177 -7.24 0.96 11.53
CA ASP A 177 -8.36 0.25 12.15
C ASP A 177 -9.40 1.18 12.76
N HIS A 178 -8.99 2.36 13.25
CA HIS A 178 -9.86 3.23 14.05
C HIS A 178 -10.14 4.60 13.43
N VAL A 179 -9.28 5.09 12.52
CA VAL A 179 -9.48 6.41 11.92
C VAL A 179 -10.22 6.29 10.59
N LYS A 180 -11.45 6.75 10.58
CA LYS A 180 -12.29 6.75 9.37
C LYS A 180 -11.82 7.80 8.37
N THR A 181 -11.90 7.48 7.08
CA THR A 181 -11.61 8.45 6.03
C THR A 181 -12.50 9.69 6.13
N LYS A 182 -11.91 10.85 5.97
CA LYS A 182 -12.59 12.16 5.95
C LYS A 182 -12.68 12.73 4.52
N GLN A 183 -12.55 11.86 3.50
CA GLN A 183 -12.59 12.29 2.08
C GLN A 183 -13.87 13.03 1.70
N HIS A 184 -15.00 12.74 2.37
CA HIS A 184 -16.27 13.41 2.14
C HIS A 184 -16.29 14.89 2.55
N LEU A 185 -15.31 15.34 3.34
CA LEU A 185 -15.19 16.73 3.77
C LEU A 185 -14.44 17.61 2.77
N VAL A 186 -13.85 17.02 1.73
CA VAL A 186 -13.04 17.74 0.73
C VAL A 186 -13.44 17.33 -0.67
N ASP A 187 -13.27 18.24 -1.63
CA ASP A 187 -13.27 17.86 -3.05
C ASP A 187 -11.91 17.23 -3.40
N THR A 188 -11.88 15.91 -3.48
CA THR A 188 -10.65 15.14 -3.78
C THR A 188 -10.10 15.40 -5.18
N LYS A 189 -10.91 15.97 -6.09
CA LYS A 189 -10.50 16.30 -7.46
C LYS A 189 -9.99 17.73 -7.61
N ALA A 190 -10.14 18.58 -6.59
CA ALA A 190 -9.77 19.99 -6.66
C ALA A 190 -8.25 20.21 -6.78
N ASN A 191 -7.43 19.40 -6.13
CA ASN A 191 -5.97 19.52 -6.15
C ASN A 191 -5.28 18.28 -5.58
N ALA A 192 -3.95 18.19 -5.78
CA ALA A 192 -3.13 17.08 -5.32
C ALA A 192 -3.18 16.86 -3.79
N LYS A 193 -3.23 17.93 -2.99
CA LYS A 193 -3.36 17.80 -1.53
C LYS A 193 -4.64 17.07 -1.13
N ASN A 194 -5.76 17.49 -1.72
CA ASN A 194 -7.07 16.96 -1.37
C ASN A 194 -7.25 15.51 -1.83
N SER A 195 -6.67 15.13 -2.99
CA SER A 195 -6.74 13.77 -3.49
C SER A 195 -6.19 12.74 -2.50
N GLN A 196 -5.22 13.14 -1.68
CA GLN A 196 -4.56 12.24 -0.74
C GLN A 196 -5.37 11.96 0.55
N PHE A 197 -6.48 12.65 0.77
CA PHE A 197 -7.45 12.28 1.81
C PHE A 197 -8.39 11.15 1.37
N ALA A 198 -8.40 10.81 0.09
CA ALA A 198 -9.10 9.63 -0.40
C ALA A 198 -8.30 8.37 -0.08
N THR A 199 -9.00 7.31 0.32
CA THR A 199 -8.39 5.99 0.55
C THR A 199 -7.78 5.48 -0.76
N PRO A 200 -6.49 5.12 -0.79
CA PRO A 200 -5.90 4.46 -1.94
C PRO A 200 -6.48 3.05 -2.07
N LEU A 201 -6.92 2.68 -3.27
CA LEU A 201 -7.38 1.33 -3.57
C LEU A 201 -6.35 0.54 -4.38
N PHE A 202 -5.10 0.97 -4.31
CA PHE A 202 -3.90 0.29 -4.79
C PHE A 202 -2.79 0.58 -3.77
N GLU A 203 -2.31 -0.46 -3.10
CA GLU A 203 -1.38 -0.33 -1.98
C GLU A 203 -0.42 -1.51 -1.87
N PHE A 204 0.77 -1.27 -1.35
CA PHE A 204 1.77 -2.29 -1.00
C PHE A 204 2.13 -3.24 -2.14
N SER A 205 2.15 -2.73 -3.37
CA SER A 205 2.50 -3.53 -4.55
C SER A 205 3.96 -4.01 -4.52
N GLY A 206 4.25 -5.06 -5.28
CA GLY A 206 5.61 -5.54 -5.50
C GLY A 206 6.46 -4.71 -6.47
N ALA A 207 6.04 -3.46 -6.76
CA ALA A 207 6.80 -2.55 -7.61
C ALA A 207 8.13 -2.15 -6.97
N CYS A 208 9.08 -1.70 -7.81
CA CYS A 208 10.40 -1.26 -7.36
C CYS A 208 10.34 -0.10 -6.37
N ALA A 209 11.34 0.00 -5.50
CA ALA A 209 11.54 1.18 -4.67
C ALA A 209 11.65 2.44 -5.54
N GLY A 210 10.81 3.45 -5.29
CA GLY A 210 10.79 4.66 -6.09
C GLY A 210 10.16 4.52 -7.47
N CYS A 211 9.34 3.48 -7.72
CA CYS A 211 8.65 3.29 -8.99
C CYS A 211 7.96 4.58 -9.44
N GLY A 212 8.18 4.99 -10.70
CA GLY A 212 7.60 6.20 -11.27
C GLY A 212 6.18 6.01 -11.82
N GLU A 213 5.68 4.79 -11.91
CA GLU A 213 4.38 4.45 -12.47
C GLU A 213 3.29 4.32 -11.39
N THR A 214 3.57 3.59 -10.32
CA THR A 214 2.57 3.25 -9.30
C THR A 214 1.97 4.42 -8.52
N PRO A 215 2.62 5.59 -8.35
CA PRO A 215 1.96 6.77 -7.81
C PRO A 215 0.77 7.24 -8.65
N TYR A 216 0.85 7.10 -9.98
CA TYR A 216 -0.27 7.45 -10.89
C TYR A 216 -1.40 6.42 -10.79
N VAL A 217 -1.07 5.13 -10.77
CA VAL A 217 -2.06 4.06 -10.55
C VAL A 217 -2.80 4.30 -9.24
N LYS A 218 -2.07 4.54 -8.15
CA LYS A 218 -2.65 4.89 -6.85
C LYS A 218 -3.60 6.08 -6.95
N LEU A 219 -3.17 7.18 -7.58
CA LEU A 219 -3.98 8.38 -7.73
C LEU A 219 -5.27 8.12 -8.51
N VAL A 220 -5.22 7.35 -9.59
CA VAL A 220 -6.41 6.96 -10.37
C VAL A 220 -7.38 6.18 -9.47
N THR A 221 -6.88 5.24 -8.68
CA THR A 221 -7.73 4.49 -7.73
C THR A 221 -8.34 5.37 -6.63
N GLN A 222 -7.63 6.39 -6.16
CA GLN A 222 -8.15 7.35 -5.18
C GLN A 222 -9.29 8.20 -5.74
N LEU A 223 -9.28 8.48 -7.04
CA LEU A 223 -10.27 9.32 -7.71
C LEU A 223 -11.44 8.55 -8.33
N TYR A 224 -11.20 7.32 -8.76
CA TYR A 224 -12.15 6.55 -9.57
C TYR A 224 -12.22 5.06 -9.22
N GLY A 225 -11.41 4.57 -8.30
CA GLY A 225 -11.23 3.14 -8.03
C GLY A 225 -12.50 2.38 -7.62
N ASP A 226 -13.51 3.07 -7.09
CA ASP A 226 -14.81 2.48 -6.74
C ASP A 226 -15.62 1.97 -7.96
N ARG A 227 -15.22 2.37 -9.17
CA ARG A 227 -15.86 2.03 -10.45
C ARG A 227 -14.87 1.81 -11.59
N GLU A 228 -13.60 1.67 -11.25
CA GLU A 228 -12.51 1.48 -12.21
C GLU A 228 -12.50 0.05 -12.74
N MET A 229 -12.32 -0.10 -14.05
CA MET A 229 -12.05 -1.36 -14.73
C MET A 229 -10.73 -1.25 -15.45
N VAL A 230 -9.84 -2.19 -15.21
CA VAL A 230 -8.47 -2.19 -15.75
C VAL A 230 -8.32 -3.35 -16.72
N ALA A 231 -8.15 -3.05 -18.00
CA ALA A 231 -7.66 -3.98 -18.99
C ALA A 231 -6.13 -3.85 -19.04
N ASN A 232 -5.42 -4.87 -18.65
CA ASN A 232 -3.96 -4.87 -18.54
C ASN A 232 -3.34 -5.84 -19.55
N ALA A 233 -2.09 -5.59 -19.90
CA ALA A 233 -1.27 -6.49 -20.72
C ALA A 233 0.03 -6.82 -20.00
N THR A 234 0.73 -7.85 -20.48
CA THR A 234 1.99 -8.29 -19.87
C THR A 234 3.04 -7.18 -19.84
N GLY A 235 3.59 -6.95 -18.66
CA GLY A 235 4.60 -5.91 -18.38
C GLY A 235 4.79 -5.75 -16.88
N CYS A 236 5.39 -4.64 -16.42
CA CYS A 236 5.53 -4.35 -15.00
C CYS A 236 4.16 -4.33 -14.28
N SER A 237 3.14 -3.77 -14.92
CA SER A 237 1.80 -3.66 -14.34
C SER A 237 1.12 -5.01 -14.12
N SER A 238 1.41 -6.03 -14.94
CA SER A 238 0.94 -7.39 -14.66
C SER A 238 1.69 -8.02 -13.48
N ILE A 239 2.99 -7.74 -13.35
CA ILE A 239 3.83 -8.32 -12.31
C ILE A 239 3.48 -7.73 -10.95
N TYR A 240 3.41 -6.41 -10.79
CA TYR A 240 3.12 -5.81 -9.50
C TYR A 240 1.62 -5.86 -9.13
N SER A 241 0.70 -6.12 -10.07
CA SER A 241 -0.75 -6.16 -9.82
C SER A 241 -1.35 -7.55 -9.79
N GLY A 242 -0.83 -8.49 -10.56
CA GLY A 242 -1.44 -9.80 -10.83
C GLY A 242 -0.57 -11.00 -10.49
N SER A 243 0.61 -10.83 -9.89
CA SER A 243 1.44 -11.94 -9.42
C SER A 243 0.88 -12.48 -8.11
N VAL A 244 -0.15 -13.31 -8.23
CA VAL A 244 -0.72 -13.99 -7.07
C VAL A 244 0.38 -14.78 -6.32
N PRO A 245 0.31 -14.82 -4.98
CA PRO A 245 -0.83 -14.48 -4.13
C PRO A 245 -0.95 -13.00 -3.75
N SER A 246 -0.04 -12.14 -4.18
CA SER A 246 0.01 -10.73 -3.81
C SER A 246 -0.86 -9.88 -4.73
N THR A 247 -1.92 -9.29 -4.19
CA THR A 247 -2.83 -8.40 -4.93
C THR A 247 -2.89 -7.03 -4.24
N PRO A 248 -2.36 -5.97 -4.88
CA PRO A 248 -2.33 -4.62 -4.31
C PRO A 248 -3.65 -3.87 -4.47
N TYR A 249 -4.48 -4.22 -5.45
CA TYR A 249 -5.82 -3.62 -5.56
C TYR A 249 -6.69 -4.06 -4.39
N THR A 250 -7.40 -3.10 -3.79
CA THR A 250 -8.23 -3.33 -2.61
C THR A 250 -9.60 -2.66 -2.74
N LYS A 251 -10.41 -2.72 -1.69
CA LYS A 251 -11.79 -2.21 -1.66
C LYS A 251 -11.93 -1.12 -0.62
N ASN A 252 -12.86 -0.20 -0.87
CA ASN A 252 -13.29 0.79 0.12
C ASN A 252 -14.29 0.20 1.12
N ASP A 253 -14.72 1.01 2.08
CA ASP A 253 -15.68 0.63 3.13
C ASP A 253 -17.06 0.17 2.60
N MET A 254 -17.38 0.48 1.33
CA MET A 254 -18.59 0.02 0.65
C MET A 254 -18.38 -1.31 -0.09
N GLY A 255 -17.21 -1.93 0.04
CA GLY A 255 -16.86 -3.16 -0.66
C GLY A 255 -16.58 -2.98 -2.16
N ARG A 256 -16.35 -1.75 -2.63
CA ARG A 256 -16.07 -1.43 -4.03
C ARG A 256 -14.60 -1.12 -4.23
N GLY A 257 -14.05 -1.61 -5.33
CA GLY A 257 -12.67 -1.38 -5.74
C GLY A 257 -12.46 -1.70 -7.22
N PRO A 258 -11.26 -1.45 -7.74
CA PRO A 258 -10.94 -1.72 -9.14
C PRO A 258 -11.15 -3.18 -9.51
N ALA A 259 -11.73 -3.42 -10.69
CA ALA A 259 -11.75 -4.71 -11.34
C ALA A 259 -10.55 -4.78 -12.30
N TRP A 260 -9.64 -5.71 -12.05
CA TRP A 260 -8.43 -5.87 -12.85
C TRP A 260 -8.43 -7.21 -13.57
N ALA A 261 -8.14 -7.19 -14.85
CA ALA A 261 -7.97 -8.37 -15.66
C ALA A 261 -6.82 -8.17 -16.64
N ASN A 262 -6.11 -9.27 -16.96
CA ASN A 262 -4.93 -9.25 -17.83
C ASN A 262 -5.16 -10.08 -19.07
N SER A 263 -4.62 -9.61 -20.19
CA SER A 263 -4.49 -10.37 -21.44
C SER A 263 -3.02 -10.53 -21.83
N LEU A 264 -2.76 -11.25 -22.91
CA LEU A 264 -1.44 -11.26 -23.52
C LEU A 264 -1.16 -9.91 -24.20
N PHE A 265 0.11 -9.58 -24.39
CA PHE A 265 0.51 -8.33 -25.03
C PHE A 265 -0.03 -8.23 -26.46
N GLU A 266 -0.12 -9.35 -27.15
CA GLU A 266 -0.53 -9.45 -28.56
C GLU A 266 -2.01 -9.10 -28.79
N ASP A 267 -2.87 -9.40 -27.83
CA ASP A 267 -4.35 -9.22 -27.95
C ASP A 267 -4.90 -8.13 -27.02
N PHE A 268 -4.01 -7.26 -26.53
CA PHE A 268 -4.38 -6.18 -25.59
C PHE A 268 -5.41 -5.21 -26.16
N CYS A 269 -5.27 -4.83 -27.44
CA CYS A 269 -6.18 -3.87 -28.07
C CYS A 269 -7.62 -4.41 -28.15
N GLU A 270 -7.76 -5.68 -28.56
CA GLU A 270 -9.05 -6.35 -28.69
C GLU A 270 -9.68 -6.58 -27.33
N PHE A 271 -8.87 -6.96 -26.34
CA PHE A 271 -9.33 -7.14 -24.96
C PHE A 271 -9.86 -5.84 -24.35
N GLY A 272 -9.11 -4.74 -24.49
CA GLY A 272 -9.52 -3.43 -23.99
C GLY A 272 -10.78 -2.90 -24.68
N LEU A 273 -10.86 -3.05 -26.01
CA LEU A 273 -12.05 -2.68 -26.79
C LEU A 273 -13.26 -3.52 -26.38
N GLY A 274 -13.08 -4.83 -26.20
CA GLY A 274 -14.17 -5.72 -25.75
C GLY A 274 -14.72 -5.33 -24.39
N MET A 275 -13.87 -4.96 -23.43
CA MET A 275 -14.30 -4.46 -22.12
C MET A 275 -15.07 -3.16 -22.21
N GLU A 276 -14.65 -2.20 -23.06
CA GLU A 276 -15.36 -0.94 -23.24
C GLU A 276 -16.74 -1.15 -23.88
N LEU A 277 -16.82 -1.93 -24.95
CA LEU A 277 -18.10 -2.26 -25.59
C LEU A 277 -19.09 -2.94 -24.63
N ALA A 278 -18.59 -3.85 -23.78
CA ALA A 278 -19.41 -4.49 -22.76
C ALA A 278 -19.93 -3.48 -21.73
N ASN A 279 -19.08 -2.55 -21.31
CA ASN A 279 -19.43 -1.50 -20.36
C ASN A 279 -20.45 -0.50 -20.93
N GLU A 280 -20.29 -0.10 -22.20
CA GLU A 280 -21.28 0.72 -22.89
C GLU A 280 -22.65 0.02 -22.96
N LYS A 281 -22.69 -1.26 -23.32
CA LYS A 281 -23.93 -2.04 -23.37
C LYS A 281 -24.60 -2.20 -21.99
N MET A 282 -23.81 -2.30 -20.92
CA MET A 282 -24.38 -2.32 -19.57
C MET A 282 -24.97 -0.97 -19.15
N ARG A 283 -24.40 0.15 -19.62
CA ARG A 283 -24.93 1.51 -19.37
C ARG A 283 -26.20 1.82 -20.14
N GLU A 284 -26.39 1.21 -21.31
CA GLU A 284 -27.60 1.37 -22.15
C GLU A 284 -28.81 0.60 -21.60
N ARG A 285 -28.64 -0.37 -20.72
CA ARG A 285 -29.69 -1.18 -20.08
C ARG A 285 -30.21 -0.55 -18.79
#